data_9ed2c7ce963ee1f438b8c8c74a19c7eb
#
_entry.id   9ed2c7ce963ee1f438b8c8c74a19c7eb
#
_cell.length_a   1.000
_cell.length_b   1.000
_cell.length_c   1.000
_cell.angle_alpha   90.00
_cell.angle_beta   90.00
_cell.angle_gamma   90.00
#
_symmetry.space_group_name_H-M   'P 1'
#
loop_
_entity.id
_entity.type
_entity.pdbx_description
1 polymer ?
#
loop_
_entity_poly.entity_id
_entity_poly.type
_entity_poly.pdbx_seq_one_letter_code
_entity_poly.pdbx_strand_id
1 'polypeptide(L)'
;MTQWSVQRRFPRFPIILPVLHRLKDRAAAPGVGWTRNLGETGACLELAEWVGTGTGLVLCLRTDTTDIEIEATVVWAGERGRREAGTLHGVSFTRIAPDHHKALRDLLRQKGHVRQAGVRLPVELTVLCRNVGHDTGPIQGRTGDISRAGLLLRLPVALPNGTTLEVTIQTSHGPLTAKGTVIWVDPSGQHVPGEPIRHGFRFTDVGWASELTLAMLLAGQL
;
A
#
# COMPACT_ATOMS: atom_id res chain seq x y z
N MET A 1 -6.52 -6.73 38.55
CA MET A 1 -6.86 -6.23 37.18
C MET A 1 -6.94 -7.41 36.25
N THR A 2 -8.14 -7.85 35.90
CA THR A 2 -8.36 -9.08 35.11
C THR A 2 -8.16 -8.73 33.64
N GLN A 3 -7.07 -9.19 33.05
CA GLN A 3 -6.81 -9.08 31.62
C GLN A 3 -7.82 -9.98 30.89
N TRP A 4 -8.86 -9.40 30.33
CA TRP A 4 -9.75 -10.09 29.40
C TRP A 4 -9.00 -10.31 28.07
N SER A 5 -8.34 -11.44 27.92
CA SER A 5 -7.88 -11.90 26.61
C SER A 5 -9.12 -12.35 25.83
N VAL A 6 -9.67 -11.46 25.04
CA VAL A 6 -10.70 -11.85 24.06
C VAL A 6 -10.03 -12.80 23.07
N GLN A 7 -10.24 -14.11 23.25
CA GLN A 7 -9.79 -15.11 22.29
C GLN A 7 -10.50 -14.83 20.97
N ARG A 8 -9.75 -14.35 19.99
CA ARG A 8 -10.28 -14.10 18.65
C ARG A 8 -10.65 -15.43 18.00
N ARG A 9 -11.87 -15.53 17.52
CA ARG A 9 -12.40 -16.76 16.88
C ARG A 9 -11.69 -17.09 15.55
N PHE A 10 -11.13 -16.07 14.87
CA PHE A 10 -10.47 -16.20 13.58
C PHE A 10 -9.10 -15.53 13.60
N PRO A 11 -8.08 -16.12 12.92
CA PRO A 11 -6.75 -15.54 12.82
C PRO A 11 -6.79 -14.25 11.99
N ARG A 12 -5.80 -13.39 12.21
CA ARG A 12 -5.50 -12.23 11.37
C ARG A 12 -4.11 -12.35 10.82
N PHE A 13 -3.96 -11.99 9.55
CA PHE A 13 -2.71 -12.08 8.82
C PHE A 13 -2.18 -10.67 8.50
N PRO A 14 -0.86 -10.46 8.47
CA PRO A 14 -0.25 -9.17 8.13
C PRO A 14 -0.34 -8.89 6.63
N ILE A 15 -1.55 -8.79 6.10
CA ILE A 15 -1.84 -8.46 4.71
C ILE A 15 -2.03 -6.94 4.63
N ILE A 16 -1.23 -6.28 3.78
CA ILE A 16 -1.22 -4.84 3.62
C ILE A 16 -1.82 -4.51 2.25
N LEU A 17 -3.03 -3.94 2.26
CA LEU A 17 -3.76 -3.52 1.07
C LEU A 17 -4.09 -2.03 1.18
N PRO A 18 -4.13 -1.31 0.07
CA PRO A 18 -4.76 0.00 0.05
C PRO A 18 -6.25 -0.15 0.30
N VAL A 19 -6.80 0.73 1.11
CA VAL A 19 -8.22 0.75 1.45
C VAL A 19 -8.80 2.13 1.21
N LEU A 20 -9.90 2.18 0.47
CA LEU A 20 -10.78 3.33 0.44
C LEU A 20 -11.88 3.09 1.47
N HIS A 21 -12.27 4.15 2.17
CA HIS A 21 -13.36 4.07 3.12
C HIS A 21 -14.29 5.27 2.98
N ARG A 22 -15.58 5.04 3.22
CA ARG A 22 -16.58 6.10 3.32
C ARG A 22 -17.45 5.86 4.54
N LEU A 23 -17.95 6.93 5.11
CA LEU A 23 -18.94 6.84 6.18
C LEU A 23 -20.26 6.28 5.60
N LYS A 24 -20.85 5.29 6.29
CA LYS A 24 -22.07 4.62 5.79
C LYS A 24 -23.24 5.60 5.63
N ASP A 25 -23.37 6.55 6.52
CA ASP A 25 -24.53 7.44 6.63
C ASP A 25 -24.28 8.86 6.10
N ARG A 26 -23.17 9.09 5.38
CA ARG A 26 -22.84 10.40 4.84
C ARG A 26 -22.29 10.29 3.41
N ALA A 27 -22.82 11.14 2.54
CA ALA A 27 -22.22 11.39 1.21
C ALA A 27 -20.99 12.29 1.38
N ALA A 28 -19.87 11.70 1.79
CA ALA A 28 -18.58 12.39 1.86
C ALA A 28 -17.60 11.77 0.84
N ALA A 29 -16.60 12.52 0.43
CA ALA A 29 -15.52 11.99 -0.37
C ALA A 29 -14.88 10.80 0.36
N PRO A 30 -14.46 9.74 -0.36
CA PRO A 30 -13.81 8.60 0.27
C PRO A 30 -12.48 9.01 0.89
N GLY A 31 -12.23 8.56 2.11
CA GLY A 31 -10.93 8.61 2.72
C GLY A 31 -10.07 7.42 2.28
N VAL A 32 -8.77 7.50 2.51
CA VAL A 32 -7.79 6.49 2.10
C VAL A 32 -6.93 6.03 3.27
N GLY A 33 -6.42 4.83 3.17
CA GLY A 33 -5.51 4.27 4.16
C GLY A 33 -4.98 2.89 3.74
N TRP A 34 -4.54 2.15 4.74
CA TRP A 34 -3.95 0.83 4.57
C TRP A 34 -4.53 -0.17 5.57
N THR A 35 -4.66 -1.43 5.18
CA THR A 35 -4.78 -2.50 6.16
C THR A 35 -3.42 -2.76 6.80
N ARG A 36 -3.39 -3.02 8.11
CA ARG A 36 -2.22 -3.50 8.86
C ARG A 36 -2.28 -5.00 9.13
N ASN A 37 -3.48 -5.48 9.29
CA ASN A 37 -3.79 -6.91 9.30
C ASN A 37 -5.23 -7.11 8.85
N LEU A 38 -5.51 -8.30 8.34
CA LEU A 38 -6.80 -8.68 7.78
C LEU A 38 -7.17 -10.08 8.25
N GLY A 39 -8.41 -10.26 8.64
CA GLY A 39 -9.01 -11.54 9.00
C GLY A 39 -10.40 -11.70 8.38
N GLU A 40 -11.04 -12.81 8.62
CA GLU A 40 -12.36 -13.11 8.04
C GLU A 40 -13.47 -12.23 8.61
N THR A 41 -13.32 -11.74 9.86
CA THR A 41 -14.37 -11.00 10.58
C THR A 41 -13.97 -9.57 10.93
N GLY A 42 -12.81 -9.10 10.51
CA GLY A 42 -12.35 -7.75 10.82
C GLY A 42 -10.90 -7.49 10.46
N ALA A 43 -10.51 -6.24 10.57
CA ALA A 43 -9.19 -5.75 10.21
C ALA A 43 -8.65 -4.74 11.24
N CYS A 44 -7.34 -4.49 11.18
CA CYS A 44 -6.74 -3.28 11.68
C CYS A 44 -6.40 -2.40 10.47
N LEU A 45 -6.87 -1.17 10.50
CA LEU A 45 -6.67 -0.17 9.46
C LEU A 45 -5.80 0.97 9.97
N GLU A 46 -4.98 1.52 9.13
CA GLU A 46 -4.29 2.78 9.33
C GLU A 46 -4.90 3.80 8.37
N LEU A 47 -5.67 4.75 8.89
CA LEU A 47 -6.42 5.72 8.10
C LEU A 47 -5.81 7.11 8.22
N ALA A 48 -5.95 7.91 7.16
CA ALA A 48 -5.55 9.31 7.16
C ALA A 48 -6.33 10.13 8.18
N GLU A 49 -7.60 9.80 8.34
CA GLU A 49 -8.53 10.50 9.24
C GLU A 49 -8.82 9.67 10.48
N TRP A 50 -9.05 10.37 11.59
CA TRP A 50 -9.53 9.73 12.80
C TRP A 50 -11.03 9.50 12.72
N VAL A 51 -11.45 8.26 12.93
CA VAL A 51 -12.86 7.83 12.90
C VAL A 51 -13.24 7.25 14.27
N GLY A 52 -14.30 7.79 14.86
CA GLY A 52 -14.75 7.39 16.20
C GLY A 52 -15.28 5.97 16.27
N THR A 53 -15.18 5.37 17.45
CA THR A 53 -15.77 4.07 17.76
C THR A 53 -17.29 4.09 17.55
N GLY A 54 -17.85 3.00 17.05
CA GLY A 54 -19.27 2.88 16.70
C GLY A 54 -19.64 3.40 15.33
N THR A 55 -18.71 4.08 14.63
CA THR A 55 -18.97 4.60 13.28
C THR A 55 -19.03 3.47 12.25
N GLY A 56 -20.10 3.46 11.45
CA GLY A 56 -20.27 2.57 10.30
C GLY A 56 -19.45 3.04 9.11
N LEU A 57 -18.70 2.12 8.51
CA LEU A 57 -17.88 2.33 7.32
C LEU A 57 -18.30 1.39 6.20
N VAL A 58 -18.15 1.84 4.97
CA VAL A 58 -18.05 0.98 3.79
C VAL A 58 -16.59 1.02 3.33
N LEU A 59 -15.94 -0.13 3.35
CA LEU A 59 -14.55 -0.32 2.97
C LEU A 59 -14.47 -0.93 1.57
N CYS A 60 -13.57 -0.43 0.74
CA CYS A 60 -13.18 -1.06 -0.53
C CYS A 60 -11.70 -1.43 -0.44
N LEU A 61 -11.41 -2.72 -0.39
CA LEU A 61 -10.05 -3.27 -0.36
C LEU A 61 -9.64 -3.63 -1.79
N ARG A 62 -8.61 -2.98 -2.29
CA ARG A 62 -8.03 -3.31 -3.60
C ARG A 62 -7.11 -4.52 -3.47
N THR A 63 -7.34 -5.54 -4.31
CA THR A 63 -6.45 -6.70 -4.43
C THR A 63 -5.84 -6.78 -5.83
N ASP A 64 -4.98 -7.76 -6.09
CA ASP A 64 -4.38 -7.97 -7.42
C ASP A 64 -5.42 -8.39 -8.47
N THR A 65 -6.56 -8.93 -8.04
CA THR A 65 -7.53 -9.56 -8.93
C THR A 65 -8.91 -8.91 -8.93
N THR A 66 -9.32 -8.32 -7.80
CA THR A 66 -10.65 -7.75 -7.63
C THR A 66 -10.69 -6.79 -6.46
N ASP A 67 -11.74 -5.97 -6.41
CA ASP A 67 -12.07 -5.14 -5.27
C ASP A 67 -13.02 -5.90 -4.33
N ILE A 68 -12.80 -5.77 -3.01
CA ILE A 68 -13.63 -6.39 -1.99
C ILE A 68 -14.33 -5.29 -1.20
N GLU A 69 -15.65 -5.16 -1.37
CA GLU A 69 -16.45 -4.23 -0.60
C GLU A 69 -16.98 -4.88 0.68
N ILE A 70 -16.84 -4.16 1.81
CA ILE A 70 -17.17 -4.65 3.15
C ILE A 70 -17.81 -3.54 3.95
N GLU A 71 -19.00 -3.79 4.52
CA GLU A 71 -19.52 -2.95 5.58
C GLU A 71 -18.88 -3.33 6.91
N ALA A 72 -18.47 -2.33 7.67
CA ALA A 72 -17.74 -2.53 8.93
C ALA A 72 -18.14 -1.48 9.97
N THR A 73 -17.89 -1.78 11.23
CA THR A 73 -18.02 -0.82 12.33
C THR A 73 -16.68 -0.67 13.04
N VAL A 74 -16.28 0.57 13.34
CA VAL A 74 -15.09 0.86 14.15
C VAL A 74 -15.35 0.40 15.58
N VAL A 75 -14.57 -0.58 16.06
CA VAL A 75 -14.67 -1.13 17.42
C VAL A 75 -13.66 -0.54 18.39
N TRP A 76 -12.55 0.00 17.89
CA TRP A 76 -11.62 0.82 18.64
C TRP A 76 -10.87 1.77 17.68
N ALA A 77 -10.45 2.90 18.20
CA ALA A 77 -9.59 3.85 17.51
C ALA A 77 -8.40 4.17 18.41
N GLY A 78 -7.23 4.26 17.83
CA GLY A 78 -6.03 4.75 18.48
C GLY A 78 -6.16 6.24 18.84
N GLU A 79 -5.20 6.74 19.60
CA GLU A 79 -5.10 8.18 19.83
C GLU A 79 -5.01 8.91 18.50
N ARG A 80 -5.59 10.10 18.44
CA ARG A 80 -5.47 10.94 17.25
C ARG A 80 -4.00 11.16 16.95
N GLY A 81 -3.52 10.52 15.88
CA GLY A 81 -2.14 10.61 15.45
C GLY A 81 -1.73 12.07 15.15
N ARG A 82 -0.43 12.33 15.15
CA ARG A 82 0.13 13.55 14.59
C ARG A 82 -0.19 13.59 13.09
N ARG A 83 -0.28 14.78 12.49
CA ARG A 83 -0.54 14.95 11.04
C ARG A 83 0.44 14.19 10.12
N GLU A 84 1.53 13.71 10.67
CA GLU A 84 2.62 12.99 9.97
C GLU A 84 2.52 11.47 10.03
N ALA A 85 1.45 10.92 10.61
CA ALA A 85 1.22 9.49 10.71
C ALA A 85 -0.27 9.17 10.70
N GLY A 86 -0.63 8.02 10.12
CA GLY A 86 -2.01 7.51 10.13
C GLY A 86 -2.47 7.12 11.52
N THR A 87 -3.76 7.09 11.70
CA THR A 87 -4.37 6.60 12.95
C THR A 87 -4.82 5.15 12.78
N LEU A 88 -4.49 4.32 13.77
CA LEU A 88 -4.90 2.92 13.78
C LEU A 88 -6.36 2.77 14.25
N HIS A 89 -7.11 1.93 13.53
CA HIS A 89 -8.49 1.61 13.83
C HIS A 89 -8.69 0.10 13.77
N GLY A 90 -9.35 -0.47 14.77
CA GLY A 90 -9.87 -1.83 14.67
C GLY A 90 -11.31 -1.79 14.18
N VAL A 91 -11.59 -2.58 13.17
CA VAL A 91 -12.94 -2.71 12.62
C VAL A 91 -13.44 -4.14 12.71
N SER A 92 -14.75 -4.28 12.95
CA SER A 92 -15.49 -5.52 12.83
C SER A 92 -16.34 -5.48 11.57
N PHE A 93 -16.28 -6.52 10.76
CA PHE A 93 -17.11 -6.64 9.56
C PHE A 93 -18.54 -6.95 9.95
N THR A 94 -19.49 -6.18 9.43
CA THR A 94 -20.92 -6.30 9.72
C THR A 94 -21.71 -6.92 8.58
N ARG A 95 -21.26 -6.68 7.35
CA ARG A 95 -21.88 -7.24 6.15
C ARG A 95 -20.85 -7.36 5.03
N ILE A 96 -20.84 -8.50 4.38
CA ILE A 96 -20.04 -8.79 3.19
C ILE A 96 -20.94 -9.54 2.21
N ALA A 97 -21.01 -9.11 0.96
CA ALA A 97 -21.73 -9.85 -0.08
C ALA A 97 -21.08 -11.23 -0.29
N PRO A 98 -21.84 -12.29 -0.67
CA PRO A 98 -21.28 -13.65 -0.79
C PRO A 98 -20.05 -13.75 -1.68
N ASP A 99 -20.02 -13.06 -2.82
CA ASP A 99 -18.89 -13.08 -3.76
C ASP A 99 -17.66 -12.38 -3.16
N HIS A 100 -17.85 -11.24 -2.49
CA HIS A 100 -16.79 -10.55 -1.77
C HIS A 100 -16.27 -11.35 -0.57
N HIS A 101 -17.14 -12.08 0.12
CA HIS A 101 -16.73 -12.98 1.20
C HIS A 101 -15.90 -14.14 0.69
N LYS A 102 -16.26 -14.71 -0.46
CA LYS A 102 -15.45 -15.72 -1.14
C LYS A 102 -14.08 -15.15 -1.52
N ALA A 103 -14.04 -13.98 -2.17
CA ALA A 103 -12.79 -13.31 -2.56
C ALA A 103 -11.89 -13.02 -1.34
N LEU A 104 -12.47 -12.56 -0.22
CA LEU A 104 -11.74 -12.35 1.03
C LEU A 104 -11.11 -13.65 1.55
N ARG A 105 -11.87 -14.74 1.61
CA ARG A 105 -11.35 -16.03 2.07
C ARG A 105 -10.26 -16.58 1.16
N ASP A 106 -10.40 -16.44 -0.14
CA ASP A 106 -9.38 -16.86 -1.12
C ASP A 106 -8.10 -16.03 -0.95
N LEU A 107 -8.23 -14.72 -0.77
CA LEU A 107 -7.10 -13.83 -0.45
C LEU A 107 -6.38 -14.26 0.85
N LEU A 108 -7.13 -14.52 1.93
CA LEU A 108 -6.57 -14.94 3.21
C LEU A 108 -5.83 -16.29 3.10
N ARG A 109 -6.36 -17.23 2.30
CA ARG A 109 -5.69 -18.53 2.04
C ARG A 109 -4.41 -18.35 1.24
N GLN A 110 -4.43 -17.55 0.20
CA GLN A 110 -3.28 -17.35 -0.70
C GLN A 110 -2.17 -16.54 -0.04
N LYS A 111 -2.53 -15.42 0.61
CA LYS A 111 -1.57 -14.45 1.14
C LYS A 111 -1.32 -14.56 2.64
N GLY A 112 -2.14 -15.30 3.38
CA GLY A 112 -2.01 -15.46 4.82
C GLY A 112 -0.70 -16.10 5.28
N HIS A 113 -0.05 -16.86 4.42
CA HIS A 113 1.23 -17.52 4.68
C HIS A 113 2.44 -16.77 4.10
N VAL A 114 2.22 -15.66 3.39
CA VAL A 114 3.28 -14.86 2.76
C VAL A 114 3.66 -13.70 3.67
N ARG A 115 4.94 -13.58 4.00
CA ARG A 115 5.46 -12.43 4.75
C ARG A 115 5.23 -11.15 3.94
N GLN A 116 4.51 -10.18 4.52
CA GLN A 116 4.22 -8.88 3.89
C GLN A 116 3.49 -9.00 2.53
N ALA A 117 2.47 -9.83 2.47
CA ALA A 117 1.59 -9.89 1.32
C ALA A 117 0.95 -8.53 1.04
N GLY A 118 1.05 -8.03 -0.16
CA GLY A 118 0.49 -6.75 -0.60
C GLY A 118 0.14 -6.78 -2.08
N VAL A 119 -0.51 -5.73 -2.54
CA VAL A 119 -0.81 -5.50 -3.96
C VAL A 119 0.43 -4.98 -4.67
N ARG A 120 0.68 -5.48 -5.87
CA ARG A 120 1.65 -4.96 -6.81
C ARG A 120 0.95 -4.69 -8.14
N LEU A 121 0.80 -3.42 -8.49
CA LEU A 121 0.11 -3.03 -9.72
C LEU A 121 1.11 -2.78 -10.85
N PRO A 122 0.89 -3.36 -12.04
CA PRO A 122 1.61 -2.98 -13.23
C PRO A 122 1.17 -1.57 -13.65
N VAL A 123 2.02 -0.59 -13.42
CA VAL A 123 1.75 0.80 -13.80
C VAL A 123 3.01 1.46 -14.29
N GLU A 124 2.90 2.12 -15.45
CA GLU A 124 4.01 2.81 -16.10
C GLU A 124 3.89 4.32 -15.90
N LEU A 125 4.66 4.85 -14.95
CA LEU A 125 4.71 6.27 -14.61
C LEU A 125 6.12 6.80 -14.82
N THR A 126 6.22 8.10 -15.15
CA THR A 126 7.50 8.79 -15.19
C THR A 126 8.08 8.91 -13.79
N VAL A 127 9.36 8.56 -13.66
CA VAL A 127 10.11 8.66 -12.42
C VAL A 127 11.40 9.42 -12.64
N LEU A 128 11.74 10.27 -11.67
CA LEU A 128 13.01 10.97 -11.58
C LEU A 128 13.79 10.40 -10.40
N CYS A 129 14.99 9.89 -10.66
CA CYS A 129 15.86 9.28 -9.66
C CYS A 129 17.07 10.16 -9.40
N ARG A 130 17.38 10.44 -8.15
CA ARG A 130 18.62 11.11 -7.71
C ARG A 130 19.44 10.17 -6.86
N ASN A 131 20.70 10.01 -7.17
CA ASN A 131 21.62 9.20 -6.37
C ASN A 131 21.97 9.95 -5.08
N VAL A 132 21.71 9.33 -3.92
CA VAL A 132 22.04 9.94 -2.62
C VAL A 132 23.54 9.82 -2.37
N GLY A 133 24.19 10.96 -2.13
CA GLY A 133 25.64 11.00 -1.87
C GLY A 133 26.53 11.14 -3.11
N HIS A 134 25.96 11.21 -4.30
CA HIS A 134 26.69 11.48 -5.53
C HIS A 134 26.03 12.64 -6.30
N ASP A 135 26.81 13.65 -6.65
CA ASP A 135 26.33 14.80 -7.44
C ASP A 135 26.26 14.44 -8.93
N THR A 136 25.61 13.34 -9.23
CA THR A 136 25.23 12.98 -10.60
C THR A 136 23.85 13.56 -10.88
N GLY A 137 23.68 14.19 -12.03
CA GLY A 137 22.38 14.73 -12.42
C GLY A 137 21.23 13.70 -12.28
N PRO A 138 19.98 14.15 -12.23
CA PRO A 138 18.83 13.25 -12.07
C PRO A 138 18.71 12.32 -13.28
N ILE A 139 18.42 11.05 -13.01
CA ILE A 139 18.18 10.02 -14.02
C ILE A 139 16.67 9.90 -14.23
N GLN A 140 16.20 10.16 -15.44
CA GLN A 140 14.81 9.94 -15.80
C GLN A 140 14.58 8.49 -16.23
N GLY A 141 13.49 7.91 -15.78
CA GLY A 141 13.07 6.55 -16.12
C GLY A 141 11.57 6.36 -16.02
N ARG A 142 11.17 5.10 -15.97
CA ARG A 142 9.77 4.71 -15.81
C ARG A 142 9.63 3.62 -14.74
N THR A 143 8.45 3.54 -14.15
CA THR A 143 8.07 2.38 -13.33
C THR A 143 7.61 1.24 -14.25
N GLY A 144 7.75 -0.01 -13.81
CA GLY A 144 7.12 -1.17 -14.47
C GLY A 144 5.97 -1.73 -13.62
N ASP A 145 6.13 -1.66 -12.32
CA ASP A 145 5.11 -1.96 -11.33
C ASP A 145 5.40 -1.23 -10.02
N ILE A 146 4.38 -1.06 -9.19
CA ILE A 146 4.48 -0.40 -7.88
C ILE A 146 3.72 -1.21 -6.83
N SER A 147 4.30 -1.28 -5.62
CA SER A 147 3.67 -1.79 -4.40
C SER A 147 3.98 -0.88 -3.22
N ARG A 148 3.38 -1.10 -2.05
CA ARG A 148 3.76 -0.36 -0.83
C ARG A 148 5.23 -0.52 -0.44
N ALA A 149 5.86 -1.65 -0.75
CA ALA A 149 7.23 -1.96 -0.34
C ALA A 149 8.31 -1.47 -1.32
N GLY A 150 7.93 -1.15 -2.55
CA GLY A 150 8.87 -0.77 -3.60
C GLY A 150 8.29 -0.88 -5.00
N LEU A 151 9.15 -0.77 -5.98
CA LEU A 151 8.75 -0.72 -7.38
C LEU A 151 9.81 -1.36 -8.31
N LEU A 152 9.39 -1.68 -9.50
CA LEU A 152 10.26 -1.98 -10.62
C LEU A 152 10.61 -0.66 -11.32
N LEU A 153 11.91 -0.32 -11.36
CA LEU A 153 12.44 0.80 -12.13
C LEU A 153 12.94 0.31 -13.49
N ARG A 154 12.69 1.11 -14.52
CA ARG A 154 13.28 0.98 -15.86
C ARG A 154 14.08 2.23 -16.15
N LEU A 155 15.42 2.10 -16.10
CA LEU A 155 16.36 3.21 -16.23
C LEU A 155 17.25 3.02 -17.47
N PRO A 156 17.75 4.13 -18.08
CA PRO A 156 18.66 4.06 -19.23
C PRO A 156 20.07 3.57 -18.87
N VAL A 157 20.41 3.51 -17.59
CA VAL A 157 21.71 3.13 -17.07
C VAL A 157 21.60 2.06 -16.00
N ALA A 158 22.59 1.16 -15.93
CA ALA A 158 22.68 0.18 -14.85
C ALA A 158 23.16 0.85 -13.57
N LEU A 159 22.42 0.67 -12.48
CA LEU A 159 22.80 1.09 -11.14
C LEU A 159 23.15 -0.13 -10.30
N PRO A 160 24.30 -0.16 -9.63
CA PRO A 160 24.71 -1.29 -8.81
C PRO A 160 23.70 -1.61 -7.71
N ASN A 161 23.60 -2.88 -7.34
CA ASN A 161 22.88 -3.31 -6.15
C ASN A 161 23.41 -2.58 -4.91
N GLY A 162 22.53 -2.14 -4.03
CA GLY A 162 22.87 -1.31 -2.86
C GLY A 162 22.87 0.20 -3.12
N THR A 163 22.72 0.66 -4.37
CA THR A 163 22.63 2.10 -4.67
C THR A 163 21.40 2.70 -3.97
N THR A 164 21.60 3.76 -3.20
CA THR A 164 20.52 4.51 -2.54
C THR A 164 20.05 5.65 -3.43
N LEU A 165 18.76 5.69 -3.71
CA LEU A 165 18.13 6.72 -4.53
C LEU A 165 17.03 7.43 -3.76
N GLU A 166 16.87 8.71 -4.06
CA GLU A 166 15.63 9.44 -3.89
C GLU A 166 14.87 9.41 -5.21
N VAL A 167 13.64 8.90 -5.19
CA VAL A 167 12.78 8.77 -6.37
C VAL A 167 11.58 9.68 -6.24
N THR A 168 11.25 10.40 -7.30
CA THR A 168 10.03 11.19 -7.43
C THR A 168 9.21 10.66 -8.59
N ILE A 169 8.05 10.11 -8.30
CA ILE A 169 7.12 9.53 -9.27
C ILE A 169 6.01 10.53 -9.53
N GLN A 170 5.73 10.84 -10.80
CA GLN A 170 4.64 11.71 -11.18
C GLN A 170 3.35 10.89 -11.24
N THR A 171 2.38 11.24 -10.39
CA THR A 171 1.07 10.59 -10.35
C THR A 171 -0.06 11.59 -10.60
N SER A 172 -1.25 11.12 -10.92
CA SER A 172 -2.46 11.96 -11.06
C SER A 172 -2.87 12.65 -9.74
N HIS A 173 -2.41 12.11 -8.60
CA HIS A 173 -2.68 12.66 -7.27
C HIS A 173 -1.56 13.56 -6.73
N GLY A 174 -0.60 13.92 -7.58
CA GLY A 174 0.58 14.70 -7.23
C GLY A 174 1.87 13.87 -7.19
N PRO A 175 3.01 14.51 -6.96
CA PRO A 175 4.29 13.83 -6.90
C PRO A 175 4.38 12.95 -5.64
N LEU A 176 4.85 11.71 -5.83
CA LEU A 176 5.19 10.79 -4.76
C LEU A 176 6.71 10.74 -4.64
N THR A 177 7.25 11.17 -3.51
CA THR A 177 8.70 11.14 -3.24
C THR A 177 9.00 10.09 -2.18
N ALA A 178 10.01 9.27 -2.43
CA ALA A 178 10.46 8.23 -1.52
C ALA A 178 11.97 8.00 -1.64
N LYS A 179 12.59 7.59 -0.54
CA LYS A 179 13.97 7.06 -0.56
C LYS A 179 13.95 5.54 -0.53
N GLY A 180 14.97 4.95 -1.13
CA GLY A 180 15.08 3.50 -1.15
C GLY A 180 16.41 3.03 -1.72
N THR A 181 16.50 1.71 -1.89
CA THR A 181 17.73 1.04 -2.32
C THR A 181 17.43 0.09 -3.46
N VAL A 182 18.32 0.09 -4.46
CA VAL A 182 18.34 -0.93 -5.53
C VAL A 182 18.71 -2.27 -4.89
N ILE A 183 17.81 -3.25 -5.00
CA ILE A 183 17.98 -4.59 -4.41
C ILE A 183 18.35 -5.66 -5.42
N TRP A 184 18.17 -5.40 -6.71
CA TRP A 184 18.65 -6.21 -7.82
C TRP A 184 18.63 -5.39 -9.11
N VAL A 185 19.40 -5.80 -10.09
CA VAL A 185 19.47 -5.23 -11.44
C VAL A 185 19.54 -6.39 -12.44
N ASP A 186 18.92 -6.21 -13.61
CA ASP A 186 19.04 -7.21 -14.68
C ASP A 186 20.52 -7.47 -15.03
N PRO A 187 20.92 -8.73 -15.24
CA PRO A 187 22.28 -9.07 -15.61
C PRO A 187 22.72 -8.39 -16.91
N SER A 188 23.88 -7.76 -16.91
CA SER A 188 24.41 -6.98 -18.04
C SER A 188 24.56 -7.75 -19.37
N GLY A 189 24.56 -9.07 -19.34
CA GLY A 189 24.62 -9.92 -20.55
C GLY A 189 23.29 -10.16 -21.26
N GLN A 190 22.18 -9.67 -20.72
CA GLN A 190 20.82 -9.86 -21.27
C GLN A 190 20.20 -8.56 -21.81
N HIS A 191 20.97 -7.45 -21.85
CA HIS A 191 20.44 -6.17 -22.32
C HIS A 191 20.50 -6.06 -23.83
N VAL A 192 19.35 -5.77 -24.42
CA VAL A 192 19.28 -5.32 -25.82
C VAL A 192 19.74 -3.85 -25.83
N PRO A 193 20.69 -3.47 -26.68
CA PRO A 193 21.13 -2.08 -26.79
C PRO A 193 19.94 -1.15 -27.07
N GLY A 194 19.79 -0.12 -26.23
CA GLY A 194 18.68 0.84 -26.32
C GLY A 194 17.45 0.52 -25.50
N GLU A 195 17.34 -0.68 -24.91
CA GLU A 195 16.26 -1.00 -23.97
C GLU A 195 16.60 -0.54 -22.54
N PRO A 196 15.58 -0.06 -21.79
CA PRO A 196 15.79 0.34 -20.40
C PRO A 196 16.08 -0.86 -19.50
N ILE A 197 17.05 -0.69 -18.61
CA ILE A 197 17.51 -1.70 -17.66
C ILE A 197 16.55 -1.78 -16.48
N ARG A 198 16.09 -2.97 -16.11
CA ARG A 198 15.19 -3.20 -14.99
C ARG A 198 15.95 -3.30 -13.67
N HIS A 199 15.42 -2.62 -12.66
CA HIS A 199 15.94 -2.63 -11.29
C HIS A 199 14.81 -2.89 -10.32
N GLY A 200 15.02 -3.81 -9.39
CA GLY A 200 14.15 -3.92 -8.21
C GLY A 200 14.55 -2.86 -7.19
N PHE A 201 13.62 -2.02 -6.81
CA PHE A 201 13.83 -0.92 -5.87
C PHE A 201 12.94 -1.11 -4.65
N ARG A 202 13.52 -1.08 -3.46
CA ARG A 202 12.81 -1.21 -2.18
C ARG A 202 12.80 0.13 -1.47
N PHE A 203 11.63 0.59 -1.09
CA PHE A 203 11.48 1.78 -0.26
C PHE A 203 12.07 1.55 1.13
N THR A 204 12.81 2.53 1.64
CA THR A 204 13.35 2.56 2.99
C THR A 204 12.77 3.70 3.82
N ASP A 205 12.33 4.76 3.14
CA ASP A 205 11.70 5.91 3.77
C ASP A 205 10.64 6.49 2.81
N VAL A 206 9.39 6.50 3.27
CA VAL A 206 8.25 7.08 2.57
C VAL A 206 7.49 7.92 3.57
N GLY A 207 7.50 9.24 3.41
CA GLY A 207 6.72 10.13 4.26
C GLY A 207 5.21 9.85 4.14
N TRP A 208 4.47 10.09 5.22
CA TRP A 208 3.04 9.77 5.30
C TRP A 208 2.21 10.33 4.14
N ALA A 209 2.46 11.58 3.71
CA ALA A 209 1.79 12.17 2.55
C ALA A 209 2.01 11.33 1.27
N SER A 210 3.24 10.88 1.04
CA SER A 210 3.58 9.99 -0.08
C SER A 210 2.95 8.60 0.07
N GLU A 211 2.85 8.07 1.29
CA GLU A 211 2.13 6.82 1.55
C GLU A 211 0.64 6.92 1.21
N LEU A 212 -0.01 8.07 1.47
CA LEU A 212 -1.40 8.32 1.10
C LEU A 212 -1.56 8.45 -0.42
N THR A 213 -0.66 9.20 -1.09
CA THR A 213 -0.65 9.29 -2.56
C THR A 213 -0.48 7.90 -3.19
N LEU A 214 0.41 7.07 -2.61
CA LEU A 214 0.60 5.69 -3.04
C LEU A 214 -0.65 4.84 -2.82
N ALA A 215 -1.32 4.99 -1.68
CA ALA A 215 -2.56 4.27 -1.39
C ALA A 215 -3.68 4.66 -2.38
N MET A 216 -3.84 5.95 -2.72
CA MET A 216 -4.80 6.43 -3.73
C MET A 216 -4.49 5.83 -5.10
N LEU A 217 -3.22 5.88 -5.53
CA LEU A 217 -2.77 5.30 -6.79
C LEU A 217 -3.09 3.80 -6.86
N LEU A 218 -2.74 3.04 -5.82
CA LEU A 218 -2.94 1.60 -5.77
C LEU A 218 -4.41 1.21 -5.58
N ALA A 219 -5.24 2.06 -4.99
CA ALA A 219 -6.68 1.85 -4.88
C ALA A 219 -7.43 2.13 -6.19
N GLY A 220 -6.74 2.63 -7.24
CA GLY A 220 -7.33 2.88 -8.54
C GLY A 220 -8.24 4.11 -8.61
N GLN A 221 -8.05 5.09 -7.74
CA GLN A 221 -8.61 6.43 -7.92
C GLN A 221 -7.71 7.18 -8.93
N LEU A 222 -8.00 7.00 -10.19
CA LEU A 222 -7.47 7.75 -11.32
C LEU A 222 -8.30 9.02 -11.53
#